data_a7e491ba514019337d1459a1d8309fc9
#
_entry.id   a7e491ba514019337d1459a1d8309fc9
#
_cell.length_a   1.000
_cell.length_b   1.000
_cell.length_c   1.000
_cell.angle_alpha   90.00
_cell.angle_beta   90.00
_cell.angle_gamma   90.00
#
_symmetry.space_group_name_H-M   'P 1'
#
loop_
_entity.id
_entity.type
_entity.pdbx_description
1 polymer ?
#
loop_
_entity_poly.entity_id
_entity_poly.type
_entity_poly.pdbx_seq_one_letter_code
_entity_poly.pdbx_strand_id
1 'polypeptide(L)'
;MKLFFSSIGKKLQVAISGILLVVFLVFHLFNNLVLFTGADNFNSMVLFLESIKPIIRVMEFGLLMLLLVHTINAIKLTIDNKKISPKVHGKPKTSTSTINSRTMAVSGSIILVFLFMHLGYIWLTYQSHAMAVNETYYDVLLRSNFGYLNHPPTAIFYIIAILSIAFHLRHGFQSAVKTFGLLNSSFVYYLGFIFWGLVPAGFIIIVLSIQIGVIQ
;
A
#
# COMPACT_ATOMS: atom_id res chain seq x y z
N MET A 1 18.79 -8.55 22.35
CA MET A 1 17.98 -7.32 22.38
C MET A 1 18.65 -6.11 21.74
N LYS A 2 19.95 -5.82 21.92
CA LYS A 2 20.63 -4.63 21.34
C LYS A 2 20.58 -4.56 19.80
N LEU A 3 20.68 -5.69 19.09
CA LEU A 3 20.63 -5.72 17.61
C LEU A 3 19.28 -5.26 17.05
N PHE A 4 18.17 -5.64 17.67
CA PHE A 4 16.81 -5.34 17.23
C PHE A 4 16.51 -3.84 17.20
N PHE A 5 17.05 -3.08 18.12
CA PHE A 5 16.90 -1.61 18.24
C PHE A 5 18.02 -0.83 17.54
N SER A 6 19.02 -1.51 16.96
CA SER A 6 20.09 -0.88 16.21
C SER A 6 19.60 -0.33 14.87
N SER A 7 20.36 0.57 14.24
CA SER A 7 20.04 1.09 12.90
C SER A 7 19.94 -0.03 11.85
N ILE A 8 20.76 -1.07 11.96
CA ILE A 8 20.71 -2.24 11.08
C ILE A 8 19.43 -3.05 11.34
N GLY A 9 19.11 -3.30 12.61
CA GLY A 9 17.89 -4.01 12.99
C GLY A 9 16.62 -3.30 12.51
N LYS A 10 16.54 -1.98 12.65
CA LYS A 10 15.42 -1.18 12.13
C LYS A 10 15.31 -1.28 10.60
N LYS A 11 16.44 -1.22 9.85
CA LYS A 11 16.44 -1.39 8.39
C LYS A 11 15.92 -2.76 7.97
N LEU A 12 16.34 -3.82 8.67
CA LEU A 12 15.88 -5.19 8.43
C LEU A 12 14.38 -5.33 8.70
N GLN A 13 13.87 -4.76 9.80
CA GLN A 13 12.44 -4.77 10.12
C GLN A 13 11.61 -4.04 9.07
N VAL A 14 12.06 -2.87 8.59
CA VAL A 14 11.38 -2.13 7.52
C VAL A 14 11.40 -2.92 6.21
N ALA A 15 12.50 -3.59 5.88
CA ALA A 15 12.59 -4.42 4.67
C ALA A 15 11.65 -5.63 4.73
N ILE A 16 11.65 -6.38 5.82
CA ILE A 16 10.79 -7.58 6.00
C ILE A 16 9.32 -7.17 6.01
N SER A 17 8.94 -6.19 6.86
CA SER A 17 7.55 -5.72 6.92
C SER A 17 7.07 -5.15 5.58
N GLY A 18 7.94 -4.41 4.88
CA GLY A 18 7.62 -3.88 3.55
C GLY A 18 7.35 -4.98 2.52
N ILE A 19 8.15 -6.04 2.49
CA ILE A 19 7.91 -7.18 1.57
C ILE A 19 6.60 -7.90 1.90
N LEU A 20 6.30 -8.13 3.19
CA LEU A 20 5.06 -8.78 3.59
C LEU A 20 3.83 -7.93 3.24
N LEU A 21 3.93 -6.59 3.36
CA LEU A 21 2.88 -5.68 2.90
C LEU A 21 2.71 -5.71 1.36
N VAL A 22 3.80 -5.89 0.60
CA VAL A 22 3.73 -6.06 -0.87
C VAL A 22 3.05 -7.37 -1.23
N VAL A 23 3.35 -8.46 -0.53
CA VAL A 23 2.66 -9.75 -0.73
C VAL A 23 1.16 -9.59 -0.49
N PHE A 24 0.77 -8.93 0.59
CA PHE A 24 -0.65 -8.59 0.82
C PHE A 24 -1.23 -7.77 -0.33
N LEU A 25 -0.52 -6.76 -0.83
CA LEU A 25 -1.01 -5.89 -1.91
C LEU A 25 -1.28 -6.69 -3.20
N VAL A 26 -0.47 -7.70 -3.49
CA VAL A 26 -0.70 -8.62 -4.62
C VAL A 26 -2.01 -9.40 -4.43
N PHE A 27 -2.22 -10.02 -3.27
CA PHE A 27 -3.47 -10.71 -2.95
C PHE A 27 -4.67 -9.75 -2.99
N HIS A 28 -4.50 -8.54 -2.47
CA HIS A 28 -5.53 -7.51 -2.50
C HIS A 28 -5.91 -7.13 -3.94
N LEU A 29 -4.94 -7.03 -4.84
CA LEU A 29 -5.22 -6.81 -6.26
C LEU A 29 -6.03 -7.98 -6.86
N PHE A 30 -5.63 -9.24 -6.62
CA PHE A 30 -6.36 -10.39 -7.13
C PHE A 30 -7.82 -10.39 -6.68
N ASN A 31 -8.08 -10.11 -5.40
CA ASN A 31 -9.45 -9.99 -4.89
C ASN A 31 -10.23 -8.86 -5.59
N ASN A 32 -9.60 -7.74 -5.87
CA ASN A 32 -10.25 -6.63 -6.56
C ASN A 32 -10.45 -6.87 -8.07
N LEU A 33 -9.63 -7.70 -8.72
CA LEU A 33 -9.82 -8.07 -10.12
C LEU A 33 -11.12 -8.90 -10.35
N VAL A 34 -11.65 -9.53 -9.29
CA VAL A 34 -12.96 -10.22 -9.34
C VAL A 34 -14.10 -9.27 -9.67
N LEU A 35 -13.95 -7.95 -9.44
CA LEU A 35 -14.93 -6.93 -9.86
C LEU A 35 -15.26 -7.00 -11.35
N PHE A 36 -14.29 -7.36 -12.21
CA PHE A 36 -14.51 -7.51 -13.65
C PHE A 36 -15.39 -8.71 -14.02
N THR A 37 -15.62 -9.65 -13.11
CA THR A 37 -16.47 -10.82 -13.35
C THR A 37 -17.93 -10.60 -12.92
N GLY A 38 -18.25 -9.39 -12.41
CA GLY A 38 -19.60 -8.99 -12.04
C GLY A 38 -19.94 -9.14 -10.56
N ALA A 39 -21.08 -8.58 -10.19
CA ALA A 39 -21.54 -8.47 -8.80
C ALA A 39 -21.69 -9.83 -8.09
N ASP A 40 -22.27 -10.82 -8.75
CA ASP A 40 -22.53 -12.14 -8.14
C ASP A 40 -21.23 -12.83 -7.72
N ASN A 41 -20.22 -12.83 -8.58
CA ASN A 41 -18.92 -13.43 -8.28
C ASN A 41 -18.18 -12.66 -7.19
N PHE A 42 -18.21 -11.34 -7.22
CA PHE A 42 -17.57 -10.50 -6.21
C PHE A 42 -18.23 -10.70 -4.84
N ASN A 43 -19.56 -10.64 -4.77
CA ASN A 43 -20.31 -10.86 -3.53
C ASN A 43 -20.09 -12.28 -2.98
N SER A 44 -20.08 -13.31 -3.85
CA SER A 44 -19.80 -14.68 -3.45
C SER A 44 -18.39 -14.84 -2.84
N MET A 45 -17.38 -14.17 -3.42
CA MET A 45 -16.03 -14.13 -2.87
C MET A 45 -16.01 -13.46 -1.49
N VAL A 46 -16.68 -12.31 -1.32
CA VAL A 46 -16.75 -11.63 -0.02
C VAL A 46 -17.47 -12.48 1.03
N LEU A 47 -18.58 -13.13 0.67
CA LEU A 47 -19.29 -14.05 1.56
C LEU A 47 -18.42 -15.25 1.97
N PHE A 48 -17.60 -15.76 1.05
CA PHE A 48 -16.60 -16.80 1.40
C PHE A 48 -15.61 -16.27 2.45
N LEU A 49 -15.05 -15.07 2.28
CA LEU A 49 -14.15 -14.47 3.27
C LEU A 49 -14.84 -14.24 4.62
N GLU A 50 -16.12 -13.85 4.62
CA GLU A 50 -16.93 -13.75 5.84
C GLU A 50 -17.14 -15.11 6.52
N SER A 51 -17.27 -16.21 5.77
CA SER A 51 -17.44 -17.54 6.35
C SER A 51 -16.21 -18.02 7.14
N ILE A 52 -15.02 -17.50 6.79
CA ILE A 52 -13.75 -17.77 7.49
C ILE A 52 -13.28 -16.56 8.30
N LYS A 53 -14.19 -15.70 8.73
CA LYS A 53 -13.94 -14.43 9.43
C LYS A 53 -12.93 -14.52 10.58
N PRO A 54 -12.91 -15.54 11.45
CA PRO A 54 -11.90 -15.65 12.50
C PRO A 54 -10.46 -15.67 11.96
N ILE A 55 -10.22 -16.36 10.84
CA ILE A 55 -8.90 -16.42 10.18
C ILE A 55 -8.57 -15.05 9.58
N ILE A 56 -9.53 -14.42 8.91
CA ILE A 56 -9.36 -13.09 8.32
C ILE A 56 -9.02 -12.06 9.41
N ARG A 57 -9.63 -12.12 10.59
CA ARG A 57 -9.31 -11.23 11.73
C ARG A 57 -7.88 -11.37 12.22
N VAL A 58 -7.36 -12.59 12.27
CA VAL A 58 -5.94 -12.81 12.63
C VAL A 58 -5.02 -12.19 11.58
N MET A 59 -5.36 -12.33 10.29
CA MET A 59 -4.59 -11.72 9.20
C MET A 59 -4.66 -10.19 9.22
N GLU A 60 -5.83 -9.59 9.43
CA GLU A 60 -6.02 -8.14 9.58
C GLU A 60 -5.20 -7.58 10.73
N PHE A 61 -5.23 -8.24 11.89
CA PHE A 61 -4.40 -7.86 13.03
C PHE A 61 -2.91 -7.96 12.72
N GLY A 62 -2.48 -9.03 12.06
CA GLY A 62 -1.10 -9.20 11.59
C GLY A 62 -0.67 -8.08 10.64
N LEU A 63 -1.52 -7.71 9.67
CA LEU A 63 -1.27 -6.62 8.74
C LEU A 63 -1.17 -5.26 9.46
N LEU A 64 -2.03 -5.00 10.44
CA LEU A 64 -1.96 -3.80 11.26
C LEU A 64 -0.61 -3.72 12.00
N MET A 65 -0.17 -4.82 12.61
CA MET A 65 1.11 -4.88 13.31
C MET A 65 2.29 -4.67 12.35
N LEU A 66 2.27 -5.28 11.16
CA LEU A 66 3.27 -5.07 10.12
C LEU A 66 3.33 -3.61 9.68
N LEU A 67 2.18 -2.98 9.45
CA LEU A 67 2.08 -1.57 9.06
C LEU A 67 2.65 -0.65 10.15
N LEU A 68 2.33 -0.90 11.42
CA LEU A 68 2.85 -0.13 12.55
C LEU A 68 4.36 -0.26 12.66
N VAL A 69 4.90 -1.49 12.61
CA VAL A 69 6.35 -1.73 12.67
C VAL A 69 7.05 -1.05 11.49
N HIS A 70 6.50 -1.19 10.27
CA HIS A 70 7.03 -0.56 9.08
C HIS A 70 7.09 0.97 9.21
N THR A 71 5.97 1.58 9.53
CA THR A 71 5.83 3.04 9.59
C THR A 71 6.66 3.65 10.72
N ILE A 72 6.60 3.10 11.93
CA ILE A 72 7.34 3.61 13.10
C ILE A 72 8.85 3.54 12.85
N ASN A 73 9.36 2.42 12.34
CA ASN A 73 10.78 2.28 12.08
C ASN A 73 11.24 3.12 10.88
N ALA A 74 10.42 3.27 9.83
CA ALA A 74 10.72 4.16 8.72
C ALA A 74 10.81 5.63 9.16
N ILE A 75 9.91 6.09 10.02
CA ILE A 75 9.94 7.44 10.60
C ILE A 75 11.20 7.61 11.45
N LYS A 76 11.49 6.67 12.35
CA LYS A 76 12.70 6.71 13.20
C LYS A 76 13.97 6.78 12.37
N LEU A 77 14.12 5.93 11.35
CA LEU A 77 15.26 5.94 10.45
C LEU A 77 15.38 7.27 9.69
N THR A 78 14.26 7.86 9.26
CA THR A 78 14.25 9.14 8.58
C THR A 78 14.74 10.28 9.49
N ILE A 79 14.30 10.29 10.75
CA ILE A 79 14.71 11.27 11.76
C ILE A 79 16.20 11.09 12.12
N ASP A 80 16.63 9.84 12.39
CA ASP A 80 18.01 9.52 12.74
C ASP A 80 18.98 9.94 11.60
N ASN A 81 18.63 9.61 10.35
CA ASN A 81 19.43 9.99 9.18
C ASN A 81 19.53 11.52 8.98
N LYS A 82 18.48 12.28 9.30
CA LYS A 82 18.52 13.75 9.24
C LYS A 82 19.45 14.36 10.29
N LYS A 83 19.53 13.75 11.48
CA LYS A 83 20.40 14.22 12.57
C LYS A 83 21.88 13.99 12.28
N ILE A 84 22.21 12.88 11.61
CA ILE A 84 23.60 12.45 11.33
C ILE A 84 24.16 13.15 10.09
N SER A 85 23.31 13.71 9.22
CA SER A 85 23.77 14.41 8.00
C SER A 85 24.53 15.68 8.36
N PRO A 86 25.89 15.74 8.17
CA PRO A 86 26.65 16.92 8.56
C PRO A 86 26.18 18.14 7.75
N LYS A 87 25.98 19.26 8.44
CA LYS A 87 25.90 20.57 7.79
C LYS A 87 27.31 20.96 7.34
N VAL A 88 27.81 20.36 6.26
CA VAL A 88 29.10 20.76 5.69
C VAL A 88 28.88 22.08 4.98
N HIS A 89 29.35 23.16 5.61
CA HIS A 89 29.46 24.48 4.99
C HIS A 89 30.42 24.38 3.80
N GLY A 90 29.95 24.71 2.61
CA GLY A 90 30.79 25.01 1.47
C GLY A 90 31.06 23.92 0.41
N LYS A 91 30.48 22.72 0.48
CA LYS A 91 30.54 21.78 -0.65
C LYS A 91 29.14 21.53 -1.24
N PRO A 92 28.98 21.56 -2.59
CA PRO A 92 27.71 21.18 -3.20
C PRO A 92 27.43 19.73 -2.83
N LYS A 93 26.30 19.50 -2.14
CA LYS A 93 25.83 18.14 -1.85
C LYS A 93 25.65 17.43 -3.17
N THR A 94 26.33 16.30 -3.39
CA THR A 94 25.95 15.34 -4.43
C THR A 94 24.51 14.92 -4.15
N SER A 95 23.60 15.43 -4.96
CA SER A 95 22.18 15.63 -4.64
C SER A 95 21.32 14.36 -4.63
N THR A 96 21.89 13.20 -4.91
CA THR A 96 21.12 11.97 -5.14
C THR A 96 20.51 11.34 -3.90
N SER A 97 21.17 11.42 -2.74
CA SER A 97 20.66 10.79 -1.50
C SER A 97 19.53 11.60 -0.82
N THR A 98 19.54 12.92 -0.98
CA THR A 98 18.56 13.81 -0.34
C THR A 98 17.21 13.84 -1.06
N ILE A 99 17.18 13.73 -2.38
CA ILE A 99 15.94 13.68 -3.18
C ILE A 99 15.21 12.36 -2.90
N ASN A 100 15.92 11.22 -2.94
CA ASN A 100 15.33 9.91 -2.66
C ASN A 100 14.74 9.82 -1.24
N SER A 101 15.41 10.39 -0.24
CA SER A 101 14.91 10.41 1.14
C SER A 101 13.65 11.27 1.30
N ARG A 102 13.56 12.40 0.58
CA ARG A 102 12.39 13.28 0.62
C ARG A 102 11.19 12.66 -0.09
N THR A 103 11.39 12.04 -1.26
CA THR A 103 10.32 11.38 -2.02
C THR A 103 9.71 10.20 -1.25
N MET A 104 10.52 9.44 -0.49
CA MET A 104 10.00 8.35 0.36
C MET A 104 9.11 8.86 1.50
N ALA A 105 9.50 9.95 2.16
CA ALA A 105 8.69 10.53 3.24
C ALA A 105 7.37 11.09 2.69
N VAL A 106 7.41 11.81 1.56
CA VAL A 106 6.20 12.38 0.93
C VAL A 106 5.26 11.27 0.45
N SER A 107 5.75 10.29 -0.31
CA SER A 107 4.92 9.18 -0.78
C SER A 107 4.34 8.37 0.39
N GLY A 108 5.13 8.09 1.42
CA GLY A 108 4.66 7.40 2.62
C GLY A 108 3.57 8.18 3.38
N SER A 109 3.65 9.52 3.42
CA SER A 109 2.61 10.35 4.04
C SER A 109 1.30 10.32 3.24
N ILE A 110 1.38 10.39 1.90
CA ILE A 110 0.20 10.29 1.03
C ILE A 110 -0.47 8.92 1.20
N ILE A 111 0.33 7.83 1.24
CA ILE A 111 -0.17 6.47 1.46
C ILE A 111 -0.86 6.36 2.82
N LEU A 112 -0.29 6.96 3.86
CA LEU A 112 -0.89 6.92 5.20
C LEU A 112 -2.26 7.63 5.24
N VAL A 113 -2.37 8.81 4.64
CA VAL A 113 -3.67 9.53 4.51
C VAL A 113 -4.67 8.71 3.70
N PHE A 114 -4.22 8.12 2.59
CA PHE A 114 -5.03 7.22 1.79
C PHE A 114 -5.55 6.02 2.59
N LEU A 115 -4.70 5.39 3.39
CA LEU A 115 -5.10 4.24 4.21
C LEU A 115 -6.19 4.60 5.22
N PHE A 116 -6.11 5.78 5.87
CA PHE A 116 -7.17 6.24 6.76
C PHE A 116 -8.51 6.38 6.02
N MET A 117 -8.49 6.95 4.82
CA MET A 117 -9.71 7.09 4.02
C MET A 117 -10.21 5.72 3.52
N HIS A 118 -9.34 4.88 2.97
CA HIS A 118 -9.67 3.56 2.45
C HIS A 118 -10.28 2.65 3.54
N LEU A 119 -9.64 2.60 4.70
CA LEU A 119 -10.14 1.81 5.83
C LEU A 119 -11.41 2.42 6.42
N GLY A 120 -11.50 3.75 6.53
CA GLY A 120 -12.65 4.43 7.12
C GLY A 120 -13.92 4.31 6.29
N TYR A 121 -13.82 4.38 4.96
CA TYR A 121 -15.01 4.34 4.10
C TYR A 121 -15.34 2.94 3.59
N ILE A 122 -14.37 2.15 3.17
CA ILE A 122 -14.66 0.84 2.56
C ILE A 122 -14.62 -0.27 3.61
N TRP A 123 -13.48 -0.45 4.27
CA TRP A 123 -13.32 -1.55 5.23
C TRP A 123 -14.29 -1.42 6.42
N LEU A 124 -14.43 -0.24 7.00
CA LEU A 124 -15.33 -0.02 8.14
C LEU A 124 -16.81 -0.23 7.75
N THR A 125 -17.22 0.17 6.55
CA THR A 125 -18.58 -0.09 6.05
C THR A 125 -18.84 -1.60 5.94
N TYR A 126 -17.90 -2.37 5.42
CA TYR A 126 -18.01 -3.82 5.35
C TYR A 126 -18.07 -4.45 6.75
N GLN A 127 -17.25 -3.98 7.68
CA GLN A 127 -17.15 -4.56 9.02
C GLN A 127 -18.35 -4.23 9.91
N SER A 128 -18.90 -3.05 9.77
CA SER A 128 -20.06 -2.59 10.53
C SER A 128 -21.40 -2.98 9.90
N HIS A 129 -21.37 -3.62 8.71
CA HIS A 129 -22.56 -3.89 7.91
C HIS A 129 -23.44 -2.65 7.70
N ALA A 130 -22.81 -1.46 7.61
CA ALA A 130 -23.46 -0.19 7.36
C ALA A 130 -23.88 -0.07 5.88
N MET A 131 -24.69 -1.02 5.44
CA MET A 131 -25.23 -1.11 4.09
C MET A 131 -26.73 -0.78 4.11
N ALA A 132 -27.21 -0.19 3.01
CA ALA A 132 -28.63 0.05 2.83
C ALA A 132 -29.40 -1.28 2.64
N VAL A 133 -30.73 -1.22 2.80
CA VAL A 133 -31.58 -2.40 2.52
C VAL A 133 -31.38 -2.81 1.06
N ASN A 134 -31.08 -4.09 0.84
CA ASN A 134 -30.75 -4.70 -0.46
C ASN A 134 -29.44 -4.24 -1.12
N GLU A 135 -28.58 -3.49 -0.43
CA GLU A 135 -27.26 -3.12 -0.93
C GLU A 135 -26.28 -4.28 -0.71
N THR A 136 -25.50 -4.60 -1.73
CA THR A 136 -24.48 -5.64 -1.67
C THR A 136 -23.10 -5.06 -1.41
N TYR A 137 -22.09 -5.93 -1.13
CA TYR A 137 -20.69 -5.50 -1.00
C TYR A 137 -20.15 -4.86 -2.28
N TYR A 138 -20.62 -5.33 -3.44
CA TYR A 138 -20.30 -4.74 -4.74
C TYR A 138 -20.81 -3.31 -4.85
N ASP A 139 -22.07 -3.08 -4.47
CA ASP A 139 -22.74 -1.76 -4.54
C ASP A 139 -22.04 -0.73 -3.64
N VAL A 140 -21.52 -1.14 -2.49
CA VAL A 140 -20.77 -0.27 -1.58
C VAL A 140 -19.59 0.38 -2.28
N LEU A 141 -18.84 -0.37 -3.10
CA LEU A 141 -17.69 0.19 -3.85
C LEU A 141 -18.13 1.22 -4.89
N LEU A 142 -19.34 1.05 -5.44
CA LEU A 142 -19.91 1.89 -6.50
C LEU A 142 -20.73 3.06 -5.97
N ARG A 143 -20.77 3.32 -4.66
CA ARG A 143 -21.41 4.49 -4.09
C ARG A 143 -20.83 5.78 -4.71
N SER A 144 -21.72 6.72 -5.06
CA SER A 144 -21.34 8.03 -5.62
C SER A 144 -20.99 9.08 -4.56
N ASN A 145 -20.95 8.69 -3.29
CA ASN A 145 -20.63 9.59 -2.18
C ASN A 145 -19.12 9.70 -1.97
N PHE A 146 -18.69 10.79 -1.32
CA PHE A 146 -17.28 10.96 -0.94
C PHE A 146 -16.76 9.75 -0.15
N GLY A 147 -15.55 9.32 -0.48
CA GLY A 147 -14.87 8.19 0.14
C GLY A 147 -14.98 6.87 -0.65
N TYR A 148 -15.92 6.77 -1.60
CA TYR A 148 -16.14 5.57 -2.42
C TYR A 148 -15.66 5.76 -3.86
N LEU A 149 -15.48 4.63 -4.58
CA LEU A 149 -14.75 4.64 -5.86
C LEU A 149 -15.51 5.28 -7.04
N ASN A 150 -16.84 5.30 -7.01
CA ASN A 150 -17.63 5.94 -8.07
C ASN A 150 -17.78 7.46 -7.90
N HIS A 151 -17.26 8.06 -6.82
CA HIS A 151 -17.19 9.50 -6.64
C HIS A 151 -15.92 10.05 -7.32
N PRO A 152 -16.02 10.90 -8.38
CA PRO A 152 -14.87 11.30 -9.20
C PRO A 152 -13.72 11.95 -8.41
N PRO A 153 -13.94 12.89 -7.47
CA PRO A 153 -12.86 13.43 -6.65
C PRO A 153 -12.15 12.37 -5.80
N THR A 154 -12.90 11.40 -5.28
CA THR A 154 -12.32 10.26 -4.55
C THR A 154 -11.47 9.40 -5.48
N ALA A 155 -11.97 9.07 -6.67
CA ALA A 155 -11.23 8.29 -7.66
C ALA A 155 -9.91 8.97 -8.05
N ILE A 156 -9.90 10.28 -8.25
CA ILE A 156 -8.68 11.06 -8.50
C ILE A 156 -7.69 10.91 -7.34
N PHE A 157 -8.16 11.02 -6.10
CA PHE A 157 -7.31 10.84 -4.92
C PHE A 157 -6.75 9.41 -4.84
N TYR A 158 -7.55 8.37 -5.16
CA TYR A 158 -7.08 6.99 -5.25
C TYR A 158 -5.96 6.83 -6.29
N ILE A 159 -6.11 7.42 -7.49
CA ILE A 159 -5.08 7.38 -8.53
C ILE A 159 -3.78 8.04 -8.04
N ILE A 160 -3.86 9.21 -7.39
CA ILE A 160 -2.68 9.88 -6.81
C ILE A 160 -2.01 9.00 -5.73
N ALA A 161 -2.80 8.35 -4.89
CA ALA A 161 -2.31 7.45 -3.87
C ALA A 161 -1.65 6.20 -4.49
N ILE A 162 -2.25 5.58 -5.50
CA ILE A 162 -1.69 4.42 -6.20
C ILE A 162 -0.38 4.78 -6.91
N LEU A 163 -0.29 5.95 -7.55
CA LEU A 163 0.98 6.44 -8.10
C LEU A 163 2.03 6.65 -7.01
N SER A 164 1.63 7.18 -5.85
CA SER A 164 2.52 7.31 -4.69
C SER A 164 2.99 5.94 -4.18
N ILE A 165 2.11 4.92 -4.17
CA ILE A 165 2.47 3.53 -3.87
C ILE A 165 3.50 3.02 -4.88
N ALA A 166 3.32 3.23 -6.19
CA ALA A 166 4.27 2.79 -7.21
C ALA A 166 5.68 3.35 -6.96
N PHE A 167 5.80 4.66 -6.71
CA PHE A 167 7.07 5.30 -6.37
C PHE A 167 7.65 4.79 -5.06
N HIS A 168 6.83 4.61 -4.04
CA HIS A 168 7.23 4.08 -2.74
C HIS A 168 7.75 2.66 -2.85
N LEU A 169 7.04 1.78 -3.57
CA LEU A 169 7.43 0.40 -3.81
C LEU A 169 8.73 0.31 -4.61
N ARG A 170 8.90 1.14 -5.65
CA ARG A 170 10.14 1.15 -6.45
C ARG A 170 11.36 1.41 -5.59
N HIS A 171 11.30 2.42 -4.73
CA HIS A 171 12.41 2.76 -3.84
C HIS A 171 12.55 1.76 -2.69
N GLY A 172 11.44 1.37 -2.07
CA GLY A 172 11.39 0.42 -0.96
C GLY A 172 11.94 -0.95 -1.36
N PHE A 173 11.53 -1.47 -2.51
CA PHE A 173 12.01 -2.75 -3.03
C PHE A 173 13.53 -2.73 -3.28
N GLN A 174 14.04 -1.69 -3.94
CA GLN A 174 15.48 -1.54 -4.16
C GLN A 174 16.27 -1.44 -2.84
N SER A 175 15.71 -0.76 -1.83
CA SER A 175 16.32 -0.67 -0.51
C SER A 175 16.29 -2.02 0.23
N ALA A 176 15.20 -2.77 0.14
CA ALA A 176 15.07 -4.09 0.74
C ALA A 176 16.07 -5.09 0.13
N VAL A 177 16.14 -5.14 -1.20
CA VAL A 177 17.12 -5.99 -1.93
C VAL A 177 18.55 -5.73 -1.47
N LYS A 178 18.93 -4.44 -1.32
CA LYS A 178 20.26 -4.06 -0.80
C LYS A 178 20.42 -4.49 0.67
N THR A 179 19.39 -4.37 1.49
CA THR A 179 19.43 -4.76 2.91
C THR A 179 19.65 -6.27 3.07
N PHE A 180 19.10 -7.10 2.16
CA PHE A 180 19.28 -8.54 2.15
C PHE A 180 20.56 -9.00 1.45
N GLY A 181 21.36 -8.07 0.91
CA GLY A 181 22.57 -8.43 0.16
C GLY A 181 22.32 -9.11 -1.19
N LEU A 182 21.08 -9.04 -1.68
CA LEU A 182 20.72 -9.57 -3.00
C LEU A 182 21.16 -8.58 -4.06
N LEU A 183 22.29 -8.87 -4.70
CA LEU A 183 22.87 -8.00 -5.71
C LEU A 183 22.18 -8.17 -7.07
N ASN A 184 22.18 -7.10 -7.84
CA ASN A 184 21.66 -6.84 -9.18
C ASN A 184 21.63 -8.06 -10.13
N SER A 185 20.59 -8.89 -10.02
CA SER A 185 20.26 -9.86 -11.07
C SER A 185 19.09 -9.29 -11.89
N SER A 186 19.08 -9.60 -13.19
CA SER A 186 17.94 -9.27 -14.07
C SER A 186 16.62 -9.80 -13.49
N PHE A 187 16.64 -10.97 -12.85
CA PHE A 187 15.49 -11.56 -12.17
C PHE A 187 14.91 -10.62 -11.09
N VAL A 188 15.77 -10.06 -10.22
CA VAL A 188 15.36 -9.13 -9.16
C VAL A 188 14.75 -7.84 -9.76
N TYR A 189 15.29 -7.37 -10.88
CA TYR A 189 14.72 -6.21 -11.58
C TYR A 189 13.31 -6.49 -12.11
N TYR A 190 13.11 -7.62 -12.82
CA TYR A 190 11.80 -8.00 -13.35
C TYR A 190 10.78 -8.27 -12.24
N LEU A 191 11.19 -8.97 -11.18
CA LEU A 191 10.35 -9.19 -10.01
C LEU A 191 9.94 -7.86 -9.36
N GLY A 192 10.88 -6.93 -9.24
CA GLY A 192 10.59 -5.59 -8.75
C GLY A 192 9.58 -4.86 -9.64
N PHE A 193 9.72 -4.95 -10.97
CA PHE A 193 8.78 -4.33 -11.92
C PHE A 193 7.34 -4.84 -11.75
N ILE A 194 7.14 -6.13 -11.48
CA ILE A 194 5.82 -6.66 -11.15
C ILE A 194 5.22 -5.88 -9.97
N PHE A 195 5.96 -5.70 -8.89
CA PHE A 195 5.44 -5.08 -7.68
C PHE A 195 5.20 -3.56 -7.80
N TRP A 196 6.16 -2.81 -8.34
CA TRP A 196 6.02 -1.35 -8.42
C TRP A 196 5.40 -0.85 -9.73
N GLY A 197 5.30 -1.69 -10.76
CA GLY A 197 4.72 -1.37 -12.06
C GLY A 197 3.34 -2.02 -12.25
N LEU A 198 3.29 -3.35 -12.38
CA LEU A 198 2.06 -4.06 -12.76
C LEU A 198 0.98 -4.01 -11.67
N VAL A 199 1.36 -4.17 -10.40
CA VAL A 199 0.37 -4.16 -9.30
C VAL A 199 -0.33 -2.80 -9.19
N PRO A 200 0.37 -1.65 -9.13
CA PRO A 200 -0.29 -0.35 -9.16
C PRO A 200 -1.09 -0.10 -10.44
N ALA A 201 -0.58 -0.51 -11.62
CA ALA A 201 -1.31 -0.39 -12.86
C ALA A 201 -2.65 -1.14 -12.84
N GLY A 202 -2.69 -2.35 -12.27
CA GLY A 202 -3.92 -3.11 -12.08
C GLY A 202 -4.96 -2.35 -11.24
N PHE A 203 -4.56 -1.73 -10.15
CA PHE A 203 -5.46 -0.91 -9.34
C PHE A 203 -5.95 0.35 -10.07
N ILE A 204 -5.08 1.01 -10.86
CA ILE A 204 -5.50 2.17 -11.69
C ILE A 204 -6.55 1.73 -12.71
N ILE A 205 -6.36 0.58 -13.36
CA ILE A 205 -7.34 0.03 -14.33
C ILE A 205 -8.69 -0.19 -13.65
N ILE A 206 -8.73 -0.76 -12.43
CA ILE A 206 -9.98 -0.96 -11.68
C ILE A 206 -10.68 0.39 -11.43
N VAL A 207 -9.96 1.38 -10.88
CA VAL A 207 -10.54 2.70 -10.59
C VAL A 207 -11.07 3.37 -11.86
N LEU A 208 -10.31 3.33 -12.96
CA LEU A 208 -10.74 3.90 -14.23
C LEU A 208 -11.95 3.15 -14.81
N SER A 209 -11.98 1.81 -14.72
CA SER A 209 -13.09 0.99 -15.21
C SER A 209 -14.41 1.29 -14.49
N ILE A 210 -14.36 1.61 -13.19
CA ILE A 210 -15.54 2.10 -12.46
C ILE A 210 -15.97 3.47 -12.97
N GLN A 211 -15.03 4.41 -13.17
CA GLN A 211 -15.36 5.78 -13.60
C GLN A 211 -15.92 5.86 -15.01
N ILE A 212 -15.56 4.94 -15.92
CA ILE A 212 -16.08 4.88 -17.28
C ILE A 212 -17.26 3.91 -17.45
N GLY A 213 -17.75 3.30 -16.35
CA GLY A 213 -18.92 2.41 -16.36
C GLY A 213 -18.70 1.03 -16.98
N VAL A 214 -17.47 0.53 -16.99
CA VAL A 214 -17.15 -0.88 -17.34
C VAL A 214 -17.46 -1.81 -16.17
N ILE A 215 -17.21 -1.34 -14.96
CA ILE A 215 -17.63 -1.96 -13.71
C ILE A 215 -18.80 -1.12 -13.18
N GLN A 216 -20.03 -1.68 -13.20
CA GLN A 216 -21.26 -1.00 -12.81
C GLN A 216 -22.29 -2.00 -12.28
#